data_fc18038269c248fb2d6b633f71c231cf
#
_entry.id   fc18038269c248fb2d6b633f71c231cf
#
_cell.length_a   1.000
_cell.length_b   1.000
_cell.length_c   1.000
_cell.angle_alpha   90.00
_cell.angle_beta   90.00
_cell.angle_gamma   90.00
#
_symmetry.space_group_name_H-M   'P 1'
#
loop_
_entity.id
_entity.type
_entity.pdbx_description
1 polymer ?
#
loop_
_entity_poly.entity_id
_entity_poly.type
_entity_poly.pdbx_seq_one_letter_code
_entity_poly.pdbx_strand_id
1 'polypeptide(L)'
;MTKNLSQKAFEKALQELGTPRGRQAEFLRVHAQSKGHAMTMKRLAEEVGYGSWRGMNLQYGILARDIGLAAGLEIRDLPYPNVLLLVHFVPPIQKSPNNISNSEWILVMKEPFMKALKAVQWI
;
A
#
# COMPACT_ATOMS: atom_id res chain seq x y z
N MET A 1 9.52 5.52 -16.24
CA MET A 1 9.56 6.34 -15.01
C MET A 1 8.24 6.20 -14.27
N THR A 2 8.32 5.89 -12.98
CA THR A 2 7.13 5.76 -12.14
C THR A 2 6.62 7.13 -11.74
N LYS A 3 5.32 7.38 -11.93
CA LYS A 3 4.73 8.65 -11.50
C LYS A 3 4.32 8.57 -10.04
N ASN A 4 4.60 9.62 -9.28
CA ASN A 4 4.10 9.77 -7.92
C ASN A 4 2.80 10.53 -7.95
N LEU A 5 1.79 10.01 -7.26
CA LEU A 5 0.50 10.68 -7.16
C LEU A 5 0.49 11.66 -6.02
N SER A 6 -0.13 12.83 -6.23
CA SER A 6 -0.37 13.81 -5.17
C SER A 6 -1.50 13.35 -4.25
N GLN A 7 -1.61 14.00 -3.09
CA GLN A 7 -2.74 13.72 -2.19
C GLN A 7 -4.08 13.91 -2.91
N LYS A 8 -4.23 14.98 -3.69
CA LYS A 8 -5.48 15.24 -4.43
C LYS A 8 -5.77 14.17 -5.46
N ALA A 9 -4.75 13.66 -6.14
CA ALA A 9 -4.91 12.58 -7.11
C ALA A 9 -5.37 11.29 -6.41
N PHE A 10 -4.79 10.99 -5.25
CA PHE A 10 -5.23 9.85 -4.45
C PHE A 10 -6.68 10.03 -3.97
N GLU A 11 -7.02 11.21 -3.46
CA GLU A 11 -8.38 11.48 -2.99
C GLU A 11 -9.41 11.27 -4.11
N LYS A 12 -9.13 11.81 -5.28
CA LYS A 12 -10.02 11.67 -6.43
C LYS A 12 -10.18 10.20 -6.84
N ALA A 13 -9.06 9.46 -6.88
CA ALA A 13 -9.09 8.04 -7.22
C ALA A 13 -9.91 7.23 -6.21
N LEU A 14 -9.71 7.50 -4.91
CA LEU A 14 -10.44 6.81 -3.86
C LEU A 14 -11.94 7.13 -3.91
N GLN A 15 -12.28 8.38 -4.18
CA GLN A 15 -13.68 8.79 -4.34
C GLN A 15 -14.33 8.10 -5.54
N GLU A 16 -13.59 7.96 -6.63
CA GLU A 16 -14.08 7.26 -7.81
C GLU A 16 -14.31 5.78 -7.56
N LEU A 17 -13.42 5.13 -6.77
CA LEU A 17 -13.59 3.75 -6.37
C LEU A 17 -14.76 3.56 -5.39
N GLY A 18 -15.13 4.61 -4.68
CA GLY A 18 -16.26 4.60 -3.75
C GLY A 18 -15.84 4.20 -2.34
N THR A 19 -16.29 3.02 -1.88
CA THR A 19 -15.95 2.51 -0.54
C THR A 19 -14.92 1.40 -0.64
N PRO A 20 -14.09 1.19 0.41
CA PRO A 20 -13.17 0.08 0.41
C PRO A 20 -13.90 -1.26 0.33
N ARG A 21 -13.32 -2.20 -0.41
CA ARG A 21 -13.91 -3.53 -0.62
C ARG A 21 -13.25 -4.55 0.30
N GLY A 22 -14.04 -5.55 0.70
CA GLY A 22 -13.54 -6.65 1.49
C GLY A 22 -12.83 -6.15 2.74
N ARG A 23 -11.57 -6.54 2.90
CA ARG A 23 -10.79 -6.19 4.09
C ARG A 23 -9.86 -4.99 3.89
N GLN A 24 -10.06 -4.23 2.81
CA GLN A 24 -9.18 -3.09 2.49
C GLN A 24 -9.15 -2.04 3.60
N ALA A 25 -10.30 -1.65 4.14
CA ALA A 25 -10.33 -0.67 5.24
C ALA A 25 -9.55 -1.17 6.45
N GLU A 26 -9.67 -2.46 6.76
CA GLU A 26 -8.99 -3.05 7.91
C GLU A 26 -7.46 -3.02 7.73
N PHE A 27 -6.94 -3.54 6.61
CA PHE A 27 -5.48 -3.57 6.47
C PHE A 27 -4.88 -2.19 6.27
N LEU A 28 -5.59 -1.27 5.63
CA LEU A 28 -5.13 0.10 5.50
C LEU A 28 -5.06 0.81 6.85
N ARG A 29 -6.09 0.61 7.70
CA ARG A 29 -6.11 1.19 9.03
C ARG A 29 -4.97 0.66 9.90
N VAL A 30 -4.79 -0.66 9.91
CA VAL A 30 -3.70 -1.29 10.67
C VAL A 30 -2.36 -0.74 10.23
N HIS A 31 -2.12 -0.65 8.93
CA HIS A 31 -0.87 -0.13 8.40
C HIS A 31 -0.67 1.35 8.74
N ALA A 32 -1.71 2.16 8.55
CA ALA A 32 -1.64 3.60 8.82
C ALA A 32 -1.43 3.92 10.30
N GLN A 33 -1.99 3.08 11.21
CA GLN A 33 -1.86 3.28 12.64
C GLN A 33 -0.57 2.71 13.22
N SER A 34 0.18 1.94 12.45
CA SER A 34 1.44 1.39 12.92
C SER A 34 2.47 2.50 13.15
N LYS A 35 3.47 2.23 13.99
CA LYS A 35 4.51 3.20 14.29
C LYS A 35 5.26 3.58 13.01
N GLY A 36 5.29 4.87 12.70
CA GLY A 36 5.92 5.37 11.49
C GLY A 36 5.21 4.95 10.20
N HIS A 37 3.97 4.43 10.30
CA HIS A 37 3.22 3.90 9.17
C HIS A 37 4.01 2.82 8.43
N ALA A 38 4.68 1.98 9.19
CA ALA A 38 5.68 1.04 8.69
C ALA A 38 5.41 -0.37 9.22
N MET A 39 5.25 -1.33 8.31
CA MET A 39 5.09 -2.75 8.66
C MET A 39 5.65 -3.60 7.53
N THR A 40 6.12 -4.79 7.88
CA THR A 40 6.41 -5.79 6.87
C THR A 40 5.10 -6.38 6.36
N MET A 41 5.10 -6.94 5.17
CA MET A 41 3.92 -7.61 4.63
C MET A 41 3.54 -8.80 5.49
N LYS A 42 4.53 -9.50 6.02
CA LYS A 42 4.32 -10.62 6.92
C LYS A 42 3.58 -10.20 8.19
N ARG A 43 4.05 -9.11 8.82
CA ARG A 43 3.41 -8.61 10.04
C ARG A 43 1.99 -8.12 9.77
N LEU A 44 1.81 -7.43 8.66
CA LEU A 44 0.49 -6.94 8.29
C LEU A 44 -0.49 -8.11 8.08
N ALA A 45 -0.04 -9.16 7.40
CA ALA A 45 -0.83 -10.36 7.19
C ALA A 45 -1.24 -10.99 8.52
N GLU A 46 -0.31 -11.09 9.48
CA GLU A 46 -0.59 -11.64 10.80
C GLU A 46 -1.63 -10.81 11.55
N GLU A 47 -1.46 -9.48 11.55
CA GLU A 47 -2.37 -8.57 12.27
C GLU A 47 -3.80 -8.59 11.70
N VAL A 48 -3.93 -8.76 10.39
CA VAL A 48 -5.22 -8.73 9.71
C VAL A 48 -5.84 -10.13 9.61
N GLY A 49 -5.04 -11.16 9.85
CA GLY A 49 -5.55 -12.55 9.83
C GLY A 49 -5.53 -13.20 8.46
N TYR A 50 -4.67 -12.74 7.54
CA TYR A 50 -4.43 -13.45 6.29
C TYR A 50 -3.57 -14.69 6.57
N GLY A 51 -3.84 -15.78 5.82
CA GLY A 51 -3.12 -17.02 6.00
C GLY A 51 -1.64 -16.98 5.57
N SER A 52 -1.27 -16.01 4.74
CA SER A 52 0.11 -15.85 4.28
C SER A 52 0.39 -14.41 3.89
N TRP A 53 1.68 -14.04 3.93
CA TRP A 53 2.10 -12.72 3.47
C TRP A 53 1.87 -12.54 1.96
N ARG A 54 1.87 -13.65 1.20
CA ARG A 54 1.60 -13.59 -0.24
C ARG A 54 0.17 -13.18 -0.52
N GLY A 55 -0.78 -13.69 0.26
CA GLY A 55 -2.18 -13.28 0.14
C GLY A 55 -2.36 -11.80 0.45
N MET A 56 -1.71 -11.32 1.50
CA MET A 56 -1.74 -9.90 1.85
C MET A 56 -1.12 -9.04 0.76
N ASN A 57 0.04 -9.47 0.23
CA ASN A 57 0.73 -8.77 -0.83
C ASN A 57 -0.13 -8.68 -2.09
N LEU A 58 -0.82 -9.76 -2.44
CA LEU A 58 -1.72 -9.79 -3.59
C LEU A 58 -2.85 -8.76 -3.42
N GLN A 59 -3.50 -8.75 -2.26
CA GLN A 59 -4.62 -7.83 -2.02
C GLN A 59 -4.17 -6.37 -2.02
N TYR A 60 -3.03 -6.07 -1.43
CA TYR A 60 -2.48 -4.72 -1.43
C TYR A 60 -2.09 -4.30 -2.85
N GLY A 61 -1.52 -5.22 -3.63
CA GLY A 61 -1.17 -4.95 -5.03
C GLY A 61 -2.39 -4.69 -5.91
N ILE A 62 -3.46 -5.44 -5.72
CA ILE A 62 -4.72 -5.23 -6.44
C ILE A 62 -5.28 -3.84 -6.13
N LEU A 63 -5.29 -3.46 -4.87
CA LEU A 63 -5.75 -2.13 -4.47
C LEU A 63 -4.90 -1.03 -5.13
N ALA A 64 -3.57 -1.19 -5.11
CA ALA A 64 -2.66 -0.22 -5.72
C ALA A 64 -2.95 -0.06 -7.21
N ARG A 65 -3.16 -1.17 -7.91
CA ARG A 65 -3.51 -1.13 -9.34
C ARG A 65 -4.82 -0.40 -9.56
N ASP A 66 -5.84 -0.72 -8.80
CA ASP A 66 -7.16 -0.09 -8.94
C ASP A 66 -7.07 1.41 -8.70
N ILE A 67 -6.33 1.83 -7.69
CA ILE A 67 -6.11 3.25 -7.40
C ILE A 67 -5.38 3.92 -8.56
N GLY A 68 -4.32 3.30 -9.07
CA GLY A 68 -3.55 3.86 -10.18
C GLY A 68 -4.41 4.06 -11.44
N LEU A 69 -5.20 3.06 -11.78
CA LEU A 69 -6.10 3.15 -12.94
C LEU A 69 -7.18 4.21 -12.72
N ALA A 70 -7.76 4.28 -11.53
CA ALA A 70 -8.74 5.31 -11.20
C ALA A 70 -8.15 6.71 -11.22
N ALA A 71 -6.84 6.84 -10.95
CA ALA A 71 -6.12 8.11 -11.03
C ALA A 71 -5.73 8.49 -12.46
N GLY A 72 -6.08 7.66 -13.45
CA GLY A 72 -5.79 7.94 -14.85
C GLY A 72 -4.47 7.39 -15.37
N LEU A 73 -3.76 6.59 -14.57
CA LEU A 73 -2.55 5.94 -15.04
C LEU A 73 -2.88 4.78 -15.96
N GLU A 74 -2.03 4.51 -16.94
CA GLU A 74 -2.11 3.31 -17.74
C GLU A 74 -1.34 2.19 -17.04
N ILE A 75 -1.61 0.94 -17.42
CA ILE A 75 -0.92 -0.21 -16.81
C ILE A 75 0.59 -0.06 -16.91
N ARG A 76 1.09 0.43 -18.05
CA ARG A 76 2.54 0.65 -18.26
C ARG A 76 3.15 1.72 -17.36
N ASP A 77 2.32 2.59 -16.78
CA ASP A 77 2.77 3.65 -15.88
C ASP A 77 2.83 3.19 -14.42
N LEU A 78 2.30 2.01 -14.11
CA LEU A 78 2.28 1.50 -12.75
C LEU A 78 3.66 0.96 -12.36
N PRO A 79 4.08 1.16 -11.11
CA PRO A 79 5.33 0.57 -10.65
C PRO A 79 5.21 -0.96 -10.55
N TYR A 80 6.33 -1.63 -10.55
CA TYR A 80 6.40 -3.07 -10.29
C TYR A 80 7.31 -3.33 -9.09
N PRO A 81 6.79 -3.96 -8.03
CA PRO A 81 5.38 -4.36 -7.85
C PRO A 81 4.44 -3.16 -7.67
N ASN A 82 3.17 -3.35 -8.00
CA ASN A 82 2.18 -2.26 -7.99
C ASN A 82 2.05 -1.56 -6.63
N VAL A 83 2.27 -2.29 -5.54
CA VAL A 83 2.16 -1.71 -4.18
C VAL A 83 3.10 -0.52 -3.98
N LEU A 84 4.17 -0.40 -4.77
CA LEU A 84 5.08 0.74 -4.71
C LEU A 84 4.42 2.07 -5.10
N LEU A 85 3.24 2.03 -5.66
CA LEU A 85 2.45 3.25 -5.86
C LEU A 85 2.03 3.87 -4.51
N LEU A 86 1.81 3.02 -3.50
CA LEU A 86 1.24 3.40 -2.22
C LEU A 86 2.25 3.44 -1.07
N VAL A 87 3.35 2.70 -1.19
CA VAL A 87 4.33 2.55 -0.12
C VAL A 87 5.76 2.67 -0.65
N HIS A 88 6.69 2.93 0.27
CA HIS A 88 8.12 2.80 0.02
C HIS A 88 8.59 1.50 0.66
N PHE A 89 9.53 0.82 0.02
CA PHE A 89 10.17 -0.36 0.59
C PHE A 89 11.45 0.08 1.30
N VAL A 90 11.59 -0.32 2.55
CA VAL A 90 12.77 -0.03 3.36
C VAL A 90 13.34 -1.35 3.87
N PRO A 91 14.66 -1.59 3.72
CA PRO A 91 15.27 -2.81 4.25
C PRO A 91 15.36 -2.77 5.78
N PRO A 92 15.29 -3.94 6.44
CA PRO A 92 15.53 -3.99 7.89
C PRO A 92 16.99 -3.62 8.18
N ILE A 93 17.21 -2.95 9.32
CA ILE A 93 18.52 -2.37 9.67
C ILE A 93 19.64 -3.42 9.74
N GLN A 94 19.32 -4.63 10.23
CA GLN A 94 20.32 -5.66 10.49
C GLN A 94 20.68 -6.51 9.27
N LYS A 95 20.10 -6.24 8.10
CA LYS A 95 20.35 -7.07 6.91
C LYS A 95 20.78 -6.23 5.73
N SER A 96 21.69 -6.78 4.92
CA SER A 96 22.03 -6.15 3.66
C SER A 96 20.89 -6.36 2.66
N PRO A 97 20.73 -5.45 1.67
CA PRO A 97 19.65 -5.57 0.68
C PRO A 97 19.63 -6.89 -0.09
N ASN A 98 20.79 -7.52 -0.25
CA ASN A 98 20.92 -8.77 -1.01
C ASN A 98 20.41 -10.01 -0.25
N ASN A 99 20.25 -9.90 1.08
CA ASN A 99 19.87 -11.02 1.93
C ASN A 99 18.47 -10.89 2.52
N ILE A 100 17.65 -10.00 1.97
CA ILE A 100 16.32 -9.72 2.49
C ILE A 100 15.29 -10.51 1.69
N SER A 101 14.49 -11.34 2.36
CA SER A 101 13.37 -11.99 1.70
C SER A 101 12.23 -10.99 1.45
N ASN A 102 11.36 -11.30 0.49
CA ASN A 102 10.27 -10.41 0.14
C ASN A 102 9.35 -10.08 1.32
N SER A 103 9.20 -11.00 2.27
CA SER A 103 8.35 -10.81 3.44
C SER A 103 8.96 -9.89 4.50
N GLU A 104 10.27 -9.63 4.42
CA GLU A 104 11.00 -8.86 5.44
C GLU A 104 11.16 -7.38 5.10
N TRP A 105 10.90 -6.98 3.86
CA TRP A 105 10.93 -5.57 3.49
C TRP A 105 9.88 -4.80 4.28
N ILE A 106 10.28 -3.65 4.82
CA ILE A 106 9.37 -2.79 5.55
C ILE A 106 8.65 -1.90 4.56
N LEU A 107 7.32 -1.91 4.61
CA LEU A 107 6.48 -1.06 3.78
C LEU A 107 6.12 0.19 4.57
N VAL A 108 6.58 1.34 4.09
CA VAL A 108 6.25 2.63 4.71
C VAL A 108 5.18 3.28 3.85
N MET A 109 3.99 3.49 4.40
CA MET A 109 2.90 4.12 3.66
C MET A 109 3.27 5.53 3.25
N LYS A 110 3.09 5.87 1.98
CA LYS A 110 3.36 7.22 1.49
C LYS A 110 2.44 8.22 2.17
N GLU A 111 3.00 9.36 2.59
CA GLU A 111 2.24 10.37 3.31
C GLU A 111 1.06 10.92 2.50
N PRO A 112 1.19 11.24 1.20
CA PRO A 112 0.05 11.69 0.42
C PRO A 112 -1.08 10.68 0.37
N PHE A 113 -0.75 9.40 0.29
CA PHE A 113 -1.75 8.33 0.29
C PHE A 113 -2.45 8.24 1.65
N MET A 114 -1.69 8.25 2.74
CA MET A 114 -2.25 8.20 4.08
C MET A 114 -3.20 9.38 4.34
N LYS A 115 -2.78 10.58 3.97
CA LYS A 115 -3.62 11.77 4.14
C LYS A 115 -4.89 11.70 3.31
N ALA A 116 -4.81 11.15 2.10
CA ALA A 116 -5.96 10.96 1.25
C ALA A 116 -6.96 9.96 1.85
N LEU A 117 -6.46 8.85 2.40
CA LEU A 117 -7.32 7.86 3.05
C LEU A 117 -8.12 8.47 4.20
N LYS A 118 -7.49 9.34 4.99
CA LYS A 118 -8.17 10.03 6.08
C LYS A 118 -9.16 11.05 5.56
N ALA A 119 -8.78 11.82 4.55
CA ALA A 119 -9.62 12.88 3.98
C ALA A 119 -10.91 12.33 3.38
N VAL A 120 -10.87 11.17 2.74
CA VAL A 120 -12.06 10.55 2.14
C VAL A 120 -12.72 9.53 3.06
N GLN A 121 -12.21 9.40 4.28
CA GLN A 121 -12.79 8.52 5.33
C GLN A 121 -12.77 7.04 4.98
N TRP A 122 -11.73 6.59 4.29
CA TRP A 122 -11.48 5.16 4.12
C TRP A 122 -10.92 4.53 5.39
N ILE A 123 -10.29 5.36 6.23
CA ILE A 123 -9.78 4.92 7.54
C ILE A 123 -10.16 5.91 8.63
#